data_747a264c466aa26d32aad62fdf86f2bc
#
_entry.id   747a264c466aa26d32aad62fdf86f2bc
#
_cell.length_a   1.000
_cell.length_b   1.000
_cell.length_c   1.000
_cell.angle_alpha   90.00
_cell.angle_beta   90.00
_cell.angle_gamma   90.00
#
_symmetry.space_group_name_H-M   'P 1'
#
loop_
_entity.id
_entity.type
_entity.pdbx_description
1 polymer ?
#
loop_
_entity_poly.entity_id
_entity_poly.type
_entity_poly.pdbx_seq_one_letter_code
_entity_poly.pdbx_strand_id
1 'polypeptide(L)'
;MHVYFRGPVDFGLINIDIQPVPCVRNTDSERYKELIIKDIISVSSNGAHLCLSGLRLHVNCGYVAALNGFTSDGEYFRDNIFVVNLRNMAGDSGGPIFYYKKFTYVSLNGILQGGLDDFDDDINDITGVTTISSILNVFEEP
;
A
#
# COMPACT_ATOMS: atom_id res chain seq x y z
N MET A 1 -10.48 -11.21 -17.12
CA MET A 1 -9.13 -10.88 -17.59
C MET A 1 -8.41 -10.09 -16.51
N HIS A 2 -7.18 -10.37 -16.29
CA HIS A 2 -6.33 -9.58 -15.40
C HIS A 2 -5.11 -9.09 -16.19
N VAL A 3 -4.61 -7.93 -15.80
CA VAL A 3 -3.42 -7.32 -16.39
C VAL A 3 -2.41 -7.07 -15.29
N TYR A 4 -1.17 -7.50 -15.50
CA TYR A 4 -0.09 -7.31 -14.57
C TYR A 4 1.02 -6.49 -15.25
N PHE A 5 1.43 -5.40 -14.61
CA PHE A 5 2.48 -4.52 -15.12
C PHE A 5 3.78 -4.80 -14.39
N ARG A 6 4.81 -5.20 -15.15
CA ARG A 6 6.18 -5.35 -14.64
C ARG A 6 7.03 -4.25 -15.23
N GLY A 7 7.57 -3.43 -14.38
CA GLY A 7 8.37 -2.30 -14.80
C GLY A 7 8.67 -1.41 -13.60
N PRO A 8 8.77 -0.09 -13.81
CA PRO A 8 9.02 0.84 -12.71
C PRO A 8 7.93 0.85 -11.65
N VAL A 9 6.70 0.50 -12.03
CA VAL A 9 5.55 0.46 -11.12
C VAL A 9 4.98 -0.95 -11.10
N ASP A 10 4.90 -1.54 -9.92
CA ASP A 10 4.42 -2.91 -9.72
C ASP A 10 2.95 -2.91 -9.29
N PHE A 11 2.07 -3.33 -10.18
CA PHE A 11 0.65 -3.46 -9.88
C PHE A 11 -0.04 -4.38 -10.88
N GLY A 12 -1.26 -4.82 -10.55
CA GLY A 12 -2.10 -5.61 -11.43
C GLY A 12 -3.54 -5.14 -11.42
N LEU A 13 -4.28 -5.44 -12.47
CA LEU A 13 -5.69 -5.14 -12.60
C LEU A 13 -6.46 -6.42 -12.89
N ILE A 14 -7.62 -6.56 -12.27
CA ILE A 14 -8.49 -7.72 -12.43
C ILE A 14 -9.88 -7.22 -12.81
N ASN A 15 -10.44 -7.78 -13.89
CA ASN A 15 -11.85 -7.54 -14.23
C ASN A 15 -12.74 -8.30 -13.25
N ILE A 16 -13.77 -7.62 -12.76
CA ILE A 16 -14.73 -8.21 -11.84
C ILE A 16 -16.14 -7.98 -12.37
N ASP A 17 -17.03 -8.95 -12.11
CA ASP A 17 -18.41 -8.92 -12.60
C ASP A 17 -19.37 -8.26 -11.63
N ILE A 18 -18.92 -7.97 -10.42
CA ILE A 18 -19.74 -7.36 -9.38
C ILE A 18 -19.19 -5.98 -9.02
N GLN A 19 -20.07 -5.11 -8.52
CA GLN A 19 -19.66 -3.80 -8.03
C GLN A 19 -19.08 -3.95 -6.63
N PRO A 20 -17.76 -3.73 -6.43
CA PRO A 20 -17.16 -3.84 -5.11
C PRO A 20 -17.52 -2.63 -4.25
N VAL A 21 -17.50 -2.82 -2.94
CA VAL A 21 -17.61 -1.73 -1.99
C VAL A 21 -16.22 -1.12 -1.79
N PRO A 22 -16.06 0.21 -1.94
CA PRO A 22 -14.77 0.86 -1.75
C PRO A 22 -14.46 0.98 -0.26
N CYS A 23 -13.94 -0.08 0.31
CA CYS A 23 -13.58 -0.10 1.74
C CYS A 23 -12.29 -0.89 1.98
N VAL A 24 -11.67 -0.60 3.12
CA VAL A 24 -10.55 -1.34 3.66
C VAL A 24 -11.05 -2.17 4.83
N ARG A 25 -10.63 -3.42 4.89
CA ARG A 25 -11.04 -4.30 5.98
C ARG A 25 -10.31 -3.94 7.27
N ASN A 26 -11.07 -3.79 8.35
CA ASN A 26 -10.54 -3.50 9.68
C ASN A 26 -10.75 -4.73 10.57
N THR A 27 -9.80 -5.64 10.56
CA THR A 27 -9.89 -6.88 11.31
C THR A 27 -9.60 -6.70 12.80
N ASP A 28 -9.14 -5.52 13.21
CA ASP A 28 -8.84 -5.23 14.61
C ASP A 28 -10.05 -4.71 15.38
N SER A 29 -11.18 -4.50 14.72
CA SER A 29 -12.38 -3.99 15.35
C SER A 29 -13.58 -4.83 15.01
N GLU A 30 -14.29 -5.32 16.03
CA GLU A 30 -15.56 -6.03 15.83
C GLU A 30 -16.71 -5.05 15.54
N ARG A 31 -16.58 -3.83 16.00
CA ARG A 31 -17.61 -2.80 15.83
C ARG A 31 -17.52 -2.10 14.47
N TYR A 32 -16.29 -1.81 14.03
CA TYR A 32 -16.04 -1.08 12.78
C TYR A 32 -15.21 -1.94 11.85
N LYS A 33 -15.85 -2.93 11.24
CA LYS A 33 -15.17 -3.95 10.41
C LYS A 33 -14.70 -3.42 9.07
N GLU A 34 -15.25 -2.31 8.62
CA GLU A 34 -14.98 -1.74 7.30
C GLU A 34 -14.65 -0.26 7.45
N LEU A 35 -13.58 0.15 6.75
CA LEU A 35 -13.15 1.54 6.70
C LEU A 35 -13.44 2.06 5.30
N ILE A 36 -14.29 3.05 5.17
CA ILE A 36 -14.79 3.53 3.89
C ILE A 36 -13.76 4.43 3.23
N ILE A 37 -13.39 4.08 1.98
CA ILE A 37 -12.45 4.88 1.19
C ILE A 37 -13.22 6.06 0.61
N LYS A 38 -12.85 7.27 1.01
CA LYS A 38 -13.49 8.51 0.54
C LYS A 38 -12.76 9.11 -0.65
N ASP A 39 -11.44 9.01 -0.67
CA ASP A 39 -10.63 9.60 -1.72
C ASP A 39 -9.26 8.93 -1.77
N ILE A 40 -8.45 9.41 -2.69
CA ILE A 40 -7.05 9.01 -2.83
C ILE A 40 -6.20 10.18 -2.34
N ILE A 41 -5.18 9.88 -1.54
CA ILE A 41 -4.29 10.89 -0.99
C ILE A 41 -2.86 10.67 -1.49
N SER A 42 -2.21 11.79 -1.85
CA SER A 42 -0.77 11.83 -2.07
C SER A 42 -0.11 12.49 -0.88
N VAL A 43 0.93 11.85 -0.35
CA VAL A 43 1.67 12.37 0.79
C VAL A 43 2.90 13.09 0.26
N SER A 44 3.13 14.32 0.74
CA SER A 44 4.22 15.17 0.27
C SER A 44 5.29 15.44 1.33
N SER A 45 5.20 14.84 2.51
CA SER A 45 6.17 15.08 3.57
C SER A 45 6.49 13.82 4.35
N ASN A 46 7.75 13.73 4.80
CA ASN A 46 8.16 12.70 5.75
C ASN A 46 7.44 12.90 7.08
N GLY A 47 7.27 11.81 7.81
CA GLY A 47 6.58 11.82 9.09
C GLY A 47 5.07 11.72 9.00
N ALA A 48 4.49 11.68 7.81
CA ALA A 48 3.06 11.44 7.64
C ALA A 48 2.70 10.03 8.12
N HIS A 49 1.57 9.91 8.79
CA HIS A 49 1.11 8.66 9.39
C HIS A 49 0.30 7.86 8.40
N LEU A 50 0.70 6.61 8.14
CA LEU A 50 0.01 5.71 7.23
C LEU A 50 -0.20 4.36 7.89
N CYS A 51 -1.25 3.67 7.46
CA CYS A 51 -1.61 2.36 7.98
C CYS A 51 -1.72 1.34 6.86
N LEU A 52 -1.49 0.07 7.22
CA LEU A 52 -1.64 -1.09 6.35
C LEU A 52 -2.75 -1.97 6.90
N SER A 53 -3.63 -2.47 6.02
CA SER A 53 -4.52 -3.58 6.36
C SER A 53 -3.99 -4.83 5.66
N GLY A 54 -3.34 -5.69 6.40
CA GLY A 54 -2.71 -6.90 5.87
C GLY A 54 -3.37 -8.16 6.35
N LEU A 55 -3.11 -9.24 5.65
CA LEU A 55 -3.66 -10.56 5.97
C LEU A 55 -3.13 -11.08 7.31
N ARG A 56 -1.85 -10.85 7.58
CA ARG A 56 -1.17 -11.46 8.74
C ARG A 56 -1.04 -10.55 9.93
N LEU A 57 -0.64 -9.30 9.72
CA LEU A 57 -0.49 -8.34 10.81
C LEU A 57 -1.70 -7.44 11.00
N HIS A 58 -2.76 -7.66 10.21
CA HIS A 58 -4.01 -6.92 10.30
C HIS A 58 -3.79 -5.43 10.09
N VAL A 59 -4.40 -4.56 10.90
CA VAL A 59 -4.19 -3.12 10.79
C VAL A 59 -2.99 -2.72 11.63
N ASN A 60 -2.05 -2.03 11.00
CA ASN A 60 -0.79 -1.65 11.62
C ASN A 60 -0.29 -0.38 10.95
N CYS A 61 0.25 0.55 11.73
CA CYS A 61 0.52 1.91 11.29
C CYS A 61 1.94 2.32 11.56
N GLY A 62 2.41 3.30 10.80
CA GLY A 62 3.75 3.86 10.93
C GLY A 62 3.85 5.21 10.25
N TYR A 63 5.07 5.68 10.04
CA TYR A 63 5.33 7.01 9.49
C TYR A 63 6.15 6.91 8.23
N VAL A 64 5.89 7.82 7.29
CA VAL A 64 6.67 7.92 6.05
C VAL A 64 8.11 8.30 6.39
N ALA A 65 9.05 7.45 6.00
CA ALA A 65 10.47 7.65 6.23
C ALA A 65 11.19 8.24 4.99
N ALA A 66 10.70 7.92 3.78
CA ALA A 66 11.25 8.47 2.55
C ALA A 66 10.18 8.52 1.48
N LEU A 67 10.20 9.58 0.66
CA LEU A 67 9.20 9.80 -0.39
C LEU A 67 9.64 9.24 -1.74
N ASN A 68 10.95 9.10 -1.97
CA ASN A 68 11.51 8.65 -3.23
C ASN A 68 12.56 7.55 -2.97
N GLY A 69 12.07 6.40 -2.53
CA GLY A 69 12.90 5.22 -2.43
C GLY A 69 13.00 4.49 -3.75
N PHE A 70 13.88 3.50 -3.80
CA PHE A 70 13.95 2.59 -4.93
C PHE A 70 14.25 1.18 -4.45
N THR A 71 13.81 0.21 -5.26
CA THR A 71 14.14 -1.20 -5.04
C THR A 71 14.55 -1.82 -6.36
N SER A 72 15.35 -2.88 -6.27
CA SER A 72 15.72 -3.69 -7.42
C SER A 72 15.74 -5.16 -7.01
N ASP A 73 15.15 -6.01 -7.82
CA ASP A 73 15.18 -7.45 -7.62
C ASP A 73 16.24 -8.13 -8.53
N GLY A 74 17.11 -7.33 -9.15
CA GLY A 74 18.10 -7.78 -10.09
C GLY A 74 17.61 -7.80 -11.53
N GLU A 75 16.32 -7.78 -11.77
CA GLU A 75 15.71 -7.76 -13.10
C GLU A 75 14.98 -6.44 -13.36
N TYR A 76 14.26 -5.93 -12.36
CA TYR A 76 13.49 -4.70 -12.46
C TYR A 76 13.96 -3.71 -11.42
N PHE A 77 14.10 -2.45 -11.86
CA PHE A 77 14.37 -1.31 -10.99
C PHE A 77 13.08 -0.52 -10.80
N ARG A 78 12.69 -0.31 -9.55
CA ARG A 78 11.50 0.45 -9.21
C ARG A 78 11.90 1.67 -8.40
N ASP A 79 11.40 2.83 -8.81
CA ASP A 79 11.63 4.09 -8.12
C ASP A 79 10.30 4.73 -7.70
N ASN A 80 10.36 5.91 -7.10
CA ASN A 80 9.19 6.63 -6.59
C ASN A 80 8.39 5.81 -5.59
N ILE A 81 9.07 4.97 -4.82
CA ILE A 81 8.47 4.15 -3.79
C ILE A 81 8.47 4.92 -2.48
N PHE A 82 7.33 4.98 -1.82
CA PHE A 82 7.29 5.46 -0.44
C PHE A 82 7.90 4.41 0.46
N VAL A 83 8.74 4.86 1.37
CA VAL A 83 9.30 4.01 2.43
C VAL A 83 8.62 4.40 3.73
N VAL A 84 7.93 3.45 4.34
CA VAL A 84 7.15 3.69 5.54
C VAL A 84 7.71 2.83 6.67
N ASN A 85 7.87 3.44 7.84
CA ASN A 85 8.32 2.75 9.03
C ASN A 85 7.12 2.06 9.68
N LEU A 86 6.68 0.96 9.08
CA LEU A 86 5.64 0.09 9.62
C LEU A 86 6.01 -1.36 9.39
N ARG A 87 5.41 -2.23 10.19
CA ARG A 87 5.71 -3.65 10.16
C ARG A 87 4.84 -4.36 9.13
N ASN A 88 5.43 -5.36 8.47
CA ASN A 88 4.71 -6.25 7.57
C ASN A 88 5.30 -7.66 7.65
N MET A 89 4.53 -8.64 7.22
CA MET A 89 4.96 -10.04 7.13
C MET A 89 4.69 -10.55 5.72
N ALA A 90 5.36 -11.66 5.36
CA ALA A 90 5.05 -12.37 4.13
C ALA A 90 3.56 -12.72 4.10
N GLY A 91 2.89 -12.39 3.00
CA GLY A 91 1.44 -12.51 2.85
C GLY A 91 0.68 -11.21 3.00
N ASP A 92 1.31 -10.16 3.52
CA ASP A 92 0.69 -8.83 3.61
C ASP A 92 0.83 -8.03 2.31
N SER A 93 1.68 -8.48 1.37
CA SER A 93 1.91 -7.81 0.09
C SER A 93 0.60 -7.63 -0.68
N GLY A 94 0.43 -6.47 -1.30
CA GLY A 94 -0.80 -6.11 -2.00
C GLY A 94 -1.85 -5.49 -1.10
N GLY A 95 -1.66 -5.48 0.21
CA GLY A 95 -2.60 -4.86 1.14
C GLY A 95 -2.65 -3.35 0.96
N PRO A 96 -3.81 -2.74 1.23
CA PRO A 96 -3.97 -1.30 1.08
C PRO A 96 -3.22 -0.51 2.14
N ILE A 97 -2.59 0.57 1.70
CA ILE A 97 -1.96 1.58 2.56
C ILE A 97 -2.86 2.81 2.56
N PHE A 98 -3.22 3.28 3.73
CA PHE A 98 -4.24 4.31 3.88
C PHE A 98 -3.94 5.26 5.02
N TYR A 99 -4.62 6.41 4.98
CA TYR A 99 -4.58 7.45 5.99
C TYR A 99 -5.96 7.59 6.62
N TYR A 100 -6.05 7.57 7.95
CA TYR A 100 -7.31 7.80 8.65
C TYR A 100 -7.72 9.27 8.53
N LYS A 101 -8.89 9.52 7.98
CA LYS A 101 -9.44 10.87 7.90
C LYS A 101 -10.25 11.22 9.15
N LYS A 102 -11.26 10.39 9.43
CA LYS A 102 -12.16 10.62 10.53
C LYS A 102 -12.99 9.36 10.78
N PHE A 103 -12.97 8.84 12.02
CA PHE A 103 -13.73 7.65 12.42
C PHE A 103 -13.49 6.44 11.49
N THR A 104 -14.49 6.10 10.67
CA THR A 104 -14.43 4.97 9.76
C THR A 104 -14.09 5.37 8.32
N TYR A 105 -13.70 6.62 8.09
CA TYR A 105 -13.34 7.11 6.76
C TYR A 105 -11.83 7.19 6.61
N VAL A 106 -11.37 6.74 5.44
CA VAL A 106 -9.93 6.70 5.12
C VAL A 106 -9.68 7.27 3.73
N SER A 107 -8.44 7.72 3.51
CA SER A 107 -7.92 8.05 2.19
C SER A 107 -6.95 6.97 1.76
N LEU A 108 -7.11 6.44 0.55
CA LEU A 108 -6.22 5.42 0.01
C LEU A 108 -4.94 6.07 -0.51
N ASN A 109 -3.79 5.57 -0.07
CA ASN A 109 -2.49 6.07 -0.53
C ASN A 109 -1.85 5.14 -1.55
N GLY A 110 -1.85 3.84 -1.29
CA GLY A 110 -1.15 2.90 -2.15
C GLY A 110 -1.39 1.46 -1.75
N ILE A 111 -0.53 0.60 -2.27
CA ILE A 111 -0.52 -0.81 -1.94
C ILE A 111 0.85 -1.21 -1.45
N LEU A 112 0.90 -2.18 -0.55
CA LEU A 112 2.16 -2.71 -0.03
C LEU A 112 2.90 -3.44 -1.15
N GLN A 113 4.09 -2.98 -1.49
CA GLN A 113 4.95 -3.67 -2.43
C GLN A 113 5.70 -4.81 -1.75
N GLY A 114 6.30 -4.54 -0.60
CA GLY A 114 7.02 -5.57 0.15
C GLY A 114 7.84 -4.97 1.27
N GLY A 115 8.42 -5.85 2.09
CA GLY A 115 9.39 -5.46 3.10
C GLY A 115 10.72 -5.11 2.46
N LEU A 116 11.40 -4.16 3.03
CA LEU A 116 12.70 -3.70 2.57
C LEU A 116 13.84 -4.19 3.46
N ASP A 117 13.52 -4.84 4.57
CA ASP A 117 14.51 -5.44 5.47
C ASP A 117 14.97 -6.78 4.92
N ASP A 118 16.26 -7.05 5.04
CA ASP A 118 16.88 -8.30 4.61
C ASP A 118 17.25 -9.13 5.82
N PHE A 119 16.26 -9.44 6.66
CA PHE A 119 16.44 -10.26 7.85
C PHE A 119 15.82 -11.64 7.66
N ASP A 120 16.31 -12.61 8.42
CA ASP A 120 15.89 -14.01 8.31
C ASP A 120 14.49 -14.28 8.88
N ASP A 121 13.90 -13.34 9.63
CA ASP A 121 12.56 -13.52 10.17
C ASP A 121 11.50 -13.03 9.17
N ASP A 122 10.27 -13.47 9.37
CA ASP A 122 9.14 -13.15 8.49
C ASP A 122 8.63 -11.72 8.68
N ILE A 123 9.09 -11.01 9.71
CA ILE A 123 8.60 -9.68 10.06
C ILE A 123 9.60 -8.64 9.59
N ASN A 124 9.12 -7.70 8.79
CA ASN A 124 9.89 -6.55 8.34
C ASN A 124 9.41 -5.30 9.06
N ASP A 125 10.33 -4.44 9.45
CA ASP A 125 10.03 -3.17 10.13
C ASP A 125 10.00 -1.98 9.17
N ILE A 126 10.41 -2.19 7.93
CA ILE A 126 10.42 -1.17 6.88
C ILE A 126 9.64 -1.70 5.67
N THR A 127 8.78 -0.87 5.13
CA THR A 127 7.83 -1.24 4.09
C THR A 127 7.99 -0.33 2.88
N GLY A 128 8.05 -0.94 1.69
CA GLY A 128 7.95 -0.23 0.42
C GLY A 128 6.51 -0.17 -0.05
N VAL A 129 6.07 1.01 -0.49
CA VAL A 129 4.69 1.27 -0.92
C VAL A 129 4.67 1.76 -2.36
N THR A 130 3.86 1.10 -3.21
CA THR A 130 3.53 1.61 -4.53
C THR A 130 2.32 2.52 -4.39
N THR A 131 2.47 3.81 -4.70
CA THR A 131 1.38 4.77 -4.51
C THR A 131 0.34 4.65 -5.62
N ILE A 132 -0.92 4.95 -5.27
CA ILE A 132 -2.01 4.98 -6.26
C ILE A 132 -1.71 6.05 -7.33
N SER A 133 -1.13 7.18 -6.94
CA SER A 133 -0.73 8.23 -7.88
C SER A 133 0.24 7.70 -8.94
N SER A 134 1.21 6.87 -8.55
CA SER A 134 2.16 6.26 -9.51
C SER A 134 1.44 5.30 -10.46
N ILE A 135 0.48 4.54 -9.96
CA ILE A 135 -0.32 3.62 -10.79
C ILE A 135 -1.14 4.42 -11.81
N LEU A 136 -1.81 5.47 -11.37
CA LEU A 136 -2.65 6.29 -12.24
C LEU A 136 -1.82 6.97 -13.34
N ASN A 137 -0.59 7.38 -13.03
CA ASN A 137 0.30 8.01 -14.01
C ASN A 137 0.64 7.07 -15.18
N VAL A 138 0.64 5.75 -14.95
CA VAL A 138 0.87 4.78 -16.03
C VAL A 138 -0.23 4.87 -17.08
N PHE A 139 -1.46 5.13 -16.68
CA PHE A 139 -2.60 5.24 -17.59
C PHE A 139 -2.72 6.61 -18.26
N GLU A 140 -2.09 7.64 -17.71
CA GLU A 140 -2.13 9.01 -18.26
C GLU A 140 -1.02 9.27 -19.28
N GLU A 141 0.04 8.46 -19.26
CA GLU A 141 1.14 8.59 -20.22
C GLU A 141 0.70 8.11 -21.61
N PRO A 142 0.99 8.89 -22.67
CA PRO A 142 0.68 8.48 -24.04
C PRO A 142 1.50 7.30 -24.52
#